data_1bb37cbc2a90d92f52992848d7b100af
#
_entry.id   1bb37cbc2a90d92f52992848d7b100af
#
_cell.length_a   1.000
_cell.length_b   1.000
_cell.length_c   1.000
_cell.angle_alpha   90.00
_cell.angle_beta   90.00
_cell.angle_gamma   90.00
#
_symmetry.space_group_name_H-M   'P 1'
#
loop_
_entity.id
_entity.type
_entity.pdbx_description
1 polymer ?
#
loop_
_entity_poly.entity_id
_entity_poly.type
_entity_poly.pdbx_seq_one_letter_code
_entity_poly.pdbx_strand_id
1 'polypeptide(L)'
;ASVATDGYRYLPLQEQWEPVPAPAVAETGEPLTLTGGTSCVWSDSIILCTGGVDKDIFLDAISGDYKRIAKEDYLLQPVAWYRFNGRLMAYNTRRNHWEEWEESACLARAGAALLGKGQQLFIVGGELKPGIRTAEISRITIK
;
A
#
# COMPACT_ATOMS: atom_id res chain seq x y z
N ALA A 1 10.12 16.36 6.23
CA ALA A 1 9.30 15.46 5.42
C ALA A 1 8.30 14.69 6.29
N SER A 2 7.23 14.22 5.69
CA SER A 2 6.24 13.37 6.37
C SER A 2 5.72 12.32 5.40
N VAL A 3 5.24 11.21 5.95
CA VAL A 3 4.56 10.16 5.19
C VAL A 3 3.16 10.02 5.75
N ALA A 4 2.15 10.32 4.93
CA ALA A 4 0.76 10.35 5.37
C ALA A 4 0.20 8.93 5.60
N THR A 5 -0.61 8.80 6.64
CA THR A 5 -1.40 7.58 6.92
C THR A 5 -2.90 7.88 6.91
N ASP A 6 -3.28 9.16 6.91
CA ASP A 6 -4.67 9.61 6.90
C ASP A 6 -5.28 9.54 5.48
N GLY A 7 -6.59 9.60 5.44
CA GLY A 7 -7.34 9.62 4.20
C GLY A 7 -8.66 10.35 4.38
N TYR A 8 -9.23 10.77 3.25
CA TYR A 8 -10.45 11.55 3.23
C TYR A 8 -11.32 11.10 2.05
N ARG A 9 -12.63 11.25 2.19
CA ARG A 9 -13.55 11.14 1.06
C ARG A 9 -14.23 12.49 0.79
N TYR A 10 -14.45 12.75 -0.49
CA TYR A 10 -15.15 13.94 -0.92
C TYR A 10 -16.65 13.68 -1.03
N LEU A 11 -17.44 14.60 -0.50
CA LEU A 11 -18.90 14.58 -0.56
C LEU A 11 -19.38 15.64 -1.56
N PRO A 12 -19.68 15.27 -2.80
CA PRO A 12 -19.94 16.26 -3.86
C PRO A 12 -21.15 17.16 -3.61
N LEU A 13 -22.21 16.62 -3.01
CA LEU A 13 -23.43 17.41 -2.76
C LEU A 13 -23.22 18.46 -1.67
N GLN A 14 -22.35 18.19 -0.70
CA GLN A 14 -22.01 19.09 0.39
C GLN A 14 -20.76 19.93 0.09
N GLU A 15 -20.05 19.61 -0.99
CA GLU A 15 -18.75 20.20 -1.34
C GLU A 15 -17.76 20.17 -0.17
N GLN A 16 -17.72 19.03 0.54
CA GLN A 16 -16.92 18.84 1.75
C GLN A 16 -16.09 17.59 1.71
N TRP A 17 -14.97 17.61 2.43
CA TRP A 17 -14.14 16.45 2.70
C TRP A 17 -14.42 15.96 4.13
N GLU A 18 -14.53 14.64 4.29
CA GLU A 18 -14.60 14.05 5.62
C GLU A 18 -13.50 13.00 5.80
N PRO A 19 -12.94 12.86 6.99
CA PRO A 19 -11.91 11.87 7.24
C PRO A 19 -12.47 10.45 7.16
N VAL A 20 -11.63 9.53 6.70
CA VAL A 20 -11.89 8.09 6.78
C VAL A 20 -10.82 7.45 7.68
N PRO A 21 -11.09 6.30 8.31
CA PRO A 21 -10.10 5.62 9.12
C PRO A 21 -8.84 5.30 8.31
N ALA A 22 -7.68 5.40 8.94
CA ALA A 22 -6.43 4.93 8.35
C ALA A 22 -6.41 3.41 8.27
N PRO A 23 -5.87 2.81 7.19
CA PRO A 23 -5.59 1.38 7.20
C PRO A 23 -4.58 1.07 8.28
N ALA A 24 -4.73 -0.07 8.95
CA ALA A 24 -3.86 -0.45 10.05
C ALA A 24 -3.59 -1.95 10.06
N VAL A 25 -2.46 -2.32 10.64
CA VAL A 25 -2.13 -3.72 10.90
C VAL A 25 -3.10 -4.27 11.94
N ALA A 26 -3.83 -5.34 11.62
CA ALA A 26 -4.89 -5.86 12.47
C ALA A 26 -4.37 -6.27 13.86
N GLU A 27 -3.20 -6.89 13.94
CA GLU A 27 -2.62 -7.42 15.18
C GLU A 27 -2.12 -6.33 16.13
N THR A 28 -1.65 -5.20 15.60
CA THR A 28 -0.98 -4.16 16.38
C THR A 28 -1.72 -2.83 16.41
N GLY A 29 -2.63 -2.60 15.46
CA GLY A 29 -3.26 -1.28 15.26
C GLY A 29 -2.33 -0.23 14.67
N GLU A 30 -1.11 -0.61 14.26
CA GLU A 30 -0.16 0.33 13.67
C GLU A 30 -0.67 0.84 12.33
N PRO A 31 -0.75 2.18 12.13
CA PRO A 31 -1.22 2.74 10.86
C PRO A 31 -0.30 2.37 9.69
N LEU A 32 -0.90 2.05 8.56
CA LEU A 32 -0.21 1.82 7.30
C LEU A 32 -0.33 3.06 6.41
N THR A 33 0.74 3.36 5.68
CA THR A 33 0.65 4.34 4.60
C THR A 33 0.26 3.64 3.30
N LEU A 34 -0.47 4.34 2.43
CA LEU A 34 -0.74 3.90 1.06
C LEU A 34 0.21 4.58 0.06
N THR A 35 1.22 5.29 0.56
CA THR A 35 2.23 5.94 -0.29
C THR A 35 2.95 4.91 -1.16
N GLY A 36 2.92 5.13 -2.47
CA GLY A 36 3.49 4.18 -3.45
C GLY A 36 2.66 2.91 -3.66
N GLY A 37 1.52 2.80 -3.00
CA GLY A 37 0.60 1.69 -3.17
C GLY A 37 -0.27 1.82 -4.42
N THR A 38 -1.16 0.86 -4.58
CA THR A 38 -2.10 0.80 -5.70
C THR A 38 -3.48 0.36 -5.20
N SER A 39 -4.52 0.68 -5.98
CA SER A 39 -5.88 0.34 -5.61
C SER A 39 -6.73 0.00 -6.83
N CYS A 40 -7.81 -0.74 -6.58
CA CYS A 40 -8.86 -0.95 -7.57
C CYS A 40 -10.22 -1.06 -6.89
N VAL A 41 -11.27 -0.75 -7.62
CA VAL A 41 -12.64 -1.00 -7.19
C VAL A 41 -12.91 -2.50 -7.36
N TRP A 42 -13.30 -3.17 -6.29
CA TRP A 42 -13.58 -4.60 -6.28
C TRP A 42 -15.07 -4.89 -6.42
N SER A 43 -15.90 -4.14 -5.74
CA SER A 43 -17.37 -4.25 -5.77
C SER A 43 -18.01 -2.90 -5.48
N ASP A 44 -19.33 -2.85 -5.38
CA ASP A 44 -20.08 -1.63 -5.07
C ASP A 44 -19.65 -0.95 -3.77
N SER A 45 -19.07 -1.70 -2.85
CA SER A 45 -18.73 -1.20 -1.52
C SER A 45 -17.30 -1.49 -1.08
N ILE A 46 -16.48 -2.15 -1.92
CA ILE A 46 -15.11 -2.53 -1.56
C ILE A 46 -14.11 -1.91 -2.53
N ILE A 47 -13.15 -1.20 -1.95
CA ILE A 47 -11.94 -0.74 -2.63
C ILE A 47 -10.77 -1.56 -2.07
N LEU A 48 -10.02 -2.23 -2.94
CA LEU A 48 -8.82 -2.96 -2.55
C LEU A 48 -7.60 -2.08 -2.73
N CYS A 49 -6.72 -2.10 -1.72
CA CYS A 49 -5.45 -1.38 -1.73
C CYS A 49 -4.33 -2.33 -1.31
N THR A 50 -3.18 -2.22 -1.93
CA THR A 50 -2.01 -3.03 -1.57
C THR A 50 -0.72 -2.35 -1.99
N GLY A 51 0.40 -2.89 -1.54
CA GLY A 51 1.72 -2.39 -1.88
C GLY A 51 2.06 -1.10 -1.16
N GLY A 52 3.08 -0.44 -1.68
CA GLY A 52 3.60 0.78 -1.11
C GLY A 52 4.71 0.55 -0.10
N VAL A 53 5.20 1.64 0.45
CA VAL A 53 6.40 1.67 1.28
C VAL A 53 6.09 1.39 2.76
N ASP A 54 7.12 1.00 3.52
CA ASP A 54 7.08 1.11 4.98
C ASP A 54 7.27 2.58 5.35
N LYS A 55 6.32 3.13 6.13
CA LYS A 55 6.30 4.57 6.42
C LYS A 55 7.56 5.08 7.12
N ASP A 56 8.13 4.29 8.01
CA ASP A 56 9.27 4.71 8.83
C ASP A 56 10.59 4.59 8.06
N ILE A 57 10.78 3.49 7.35
CA ILE A 57 11.97 3.29 6.51
C ILE A 57 12.01 4.34 5.40
N PHE A 58 10.89 4.56 4.74
CA PHE A 58 10.79 5.55 3.67
C PHE A 58 11.00 6.98 4.18
N LEU A 59 10.39 7.33 5.32
CA LEU A 59 10.54 8.65 5.92
C LEU A 59 12.00 8.95 6.28
N ASP A 60 12.70 7.99 6.85
CA ASP A 60 14.12 8.13 7.20
C ASP A 60 14.97 8.50 5.98
N ALA A 61 14.71 7.84 4.85
CA ALA A 61 15.43 8.11 3.61
C ALA A 61 15.05 9.45 2.96
N ILE A 62 13.75 9.75 2.81
CA ILE A 62 13.31 10.98 2.14
C ILE A 62 13.57 12.23 2.97
N SER A 63 13.68 12.10 4.29
CA SER A 63 14.11 13.20 5.18
C SER A 63 15.59 13.46 5.09
N GLY A 64 16.37 12.57 4.50
CA GLY A 64 17.82 12.67 4.44
C GLY A 64 18.52 12.35 5.76
N ASP A 65 17.81 11.78 6.72
CA ASP A 65 18.35 11.48 8.05
C ASP A 65 19.24 10.24 8.05
N TYR A 66 18.86 9.21 7.30
CA TYR A 66 19.60 7.94 7.19
C TYR A 66 20.08 7.38 8.53
N LYS A 67 19.15 7.35 9.52
CA LYS A 67 19.45 6.84 10.87
C LYS A 67 19.51 5.32 10.92
N ARG A 68 18.77 4.64 10.01
CA ARG A 68 18.70 3.18 9.95
C ARG A 68 19.88 2.56 9.23
N ILE A 69 20.40 3.27 8.21
CA ILE A 69 21.52 2.82 7.39
C ILE A 69 22.16 4.03 6.70
N ALA A 70 23.45 3.95 6.44
CA ALA A 70 24.15 5.00 5.72
C ALA A 70 23.57 5.19 4.32
N LYS A 71 23.55 6.43 3.85
CA LYS A 71 23.00 6.80 2.53
C LYS A 71 23.60 5.96 1.40
N GLU A 72 24.90 5.72 1.44
CA GLU A 72 25.63 4.95 0.43
C GLU A 72 25.16 3.49 0.35
N ASP A 73 24.63 2.95 1.45
CA ASP A 73 24.19 1.56 1.55
C ASP A 73 22.68 1.40 1.36
N TYR A 74 21.92 2.50 1.32
CA TYR A 74 20.47 2.47 1.31
C TYR A 74 19.89 1.68 0.13
N LEU A 75 20.44 1.86 -1.07
CA LEU A 75 19.94 1.16 -2.27
C LEU A 75 20.49 -0.27 -2.43
N LEU A 76 21.44 -0.67 -1.58
CA LEU A 76 22.13 -1.95 -1.68
C LEU A 76 21.51 -3.06 -0.85
N GLN A 77 20.42 -2.79 -0.14
CA GLN A 77 19.80 -3.76 0.75
C GLN A 77 18.96 -4.79 -0.02
N PRO A 78 18.78 -6.00 0.55
CA PRO A 78 17.87 -6.98 -0.05
C PRO A 78 16.43 -6.49 -0.03
N VAL A 79 15.59 -7.03 -0.92
CA VAL A 79 14.18 -6.63 -1.08
C VAL A 79 13.43 -6.61 0.26
N ALA A 80 13.59 -7.64 1.08
CA ALA A 80 12.88 -7.76 2.35
C ALA A 80 13.20 -6.65 3.36
N TRP A 81 14.39 -6.04 3.26
CA TRP A 81 14.79 -4.99 4.18
C TRP A 81 13.89 -3.75 4.12
N TYR A 82 13.38 -3.43 2.92
CA TYR A 82 12.56 -2.23 2.71
C TYR A 82 11.14 -2.38 3.21
N ARG A 83 10.69 -3.61 3.48
CA ARG A 83 9.37 -3.91 4.06
C ARG A 83 8.21 -3.29 3.29
N PHE A 84 8.24 -3.36 1.97
CA PHE A 84 7.09 -2.97 1.17
C PHE A 84 5.86 -3.78 1.59
N ASN A 85 4.70 -3.14 1.59
CA ASN A 85 3.48 -3.74 2.11
C ASN A 85 2.97 -4.87 1.22
N GLY A 86 2.95 -6.09 1.75
CA GLY A 86 2.38 -7.27 1.09
C GLY A 86 0.95 -7.60 1.52
N ARG A 87 0.31 -6.74 2.30
CA ARG A 87 -1.08 -6.95 2.74
C ARG A 87 -2.05 -6.41 1.70
N LEU A 88 -3.10 -7.18 1.44
CA LEU A 88 -4.25 -6.73 0.67
C LEU A 88 -5.29 -6.16 1.62
N MET A 89 -5.45 -4.85 1.60
CA MET A 89 -6.37 -4.13 2.48
C MET A 89 -7.67 -3.83 1.74
N ALA A 90 -8.79 -4.15 2.37
CA ALA A 90 -10.12 -3.89 1.83
C ALA A 90 -10.80 -2.77 2.62
N TYR A 91 -11.10 -1.66 1.96
CA TYR A 91 -11.90 -0.60 2.53
C TYR A 91 -13.35 -0.78 2.16
N ASN A 92 -14.20 -0.94 3.18
CA ASN A 92 -15.65 -1.02 3.01
C ASN A 92 -16.24 0.40 3.07
N THR A 93 -16.74 0.91 1.95
CA THR A 93 -17.22 2.28 1.84
C THR A 93 -18.52 2.51 2.60
N ARG A 94 -19.34 1.48 2.79
CA ARG A 94 -20.62 1.57 3.52
C ARG A 94 -20.42 1.54 5.03
N ARG A 95 -19.51 0.67 5.50
CA ARG A 95 -19.20 0.50 6.92
C ARG A 95 -18.10 1.42 7.41
N ASN A 96 -17.41 2.07 6.49
CA ASN A 96 -16.30 2.98 6.79
C ASN A 96 -15.22 2.32 7.65
N HIS A 97 -14.78 1.12 7.25
CA HIS A 97 -13.70 0.43 7.94
C HIS A 97 -12.84 -0.40 6.98
N TRP A 98 -11.65 -0.75 7.47
CA TRP A 98 -10.67 -1.56 6.77
C TRP A 98 -10.65 -2.99 7.30
N GLU A 99 -10.39 -3.94 6.39
CA GLU A 99 -10.11 -5.34 6.70
C GLU A 99 -8.86 -5.78 5.94
N GLU A 100 -8.10 -6.68 6.53
CA GLU A 100 -7.01 -7.36 5.83
C GLU A 100 -7.55 -8.66 5.22
N TRP A 101 -7.47 -8.78 3.90
CA TRP A 101 -8.01 -9.96 3.20
C TRP A 101 -6.97 -11.02 2.90
N GLU A 102 -5.74 -10.60 2.57
CA GLU A 102 -4.67 -11.49 2.15
C GLU A 102 -3.32 -10.89 2.57
N GLU A 103 -2.30 -11.74 2.59
CA GLU A 103 -0.90 -11.32 2.67
C GLU A 103 -0.07 -12.18 1.74
N SER A 104 0.69 -11.54 0.85
CA SER A 104 1.53 -12.24 -0.12
C SER A 104 2.72 -11.38 -0.51
N ALA A 105 3.88 -12.00 -0.66
CA ALA A 105 5.08 -11.32 -1.12
C ALA A 105 4.91 -10.71 -2.53
N CYS A 106 4.08 -11.27 -3.39
CA CYS A 106 3.85 -10.74 -4.73
C CYS A 106 3.12 -9.40 -4.73
N LEU A 107 2.46 -9.03 -3.62
CA LEU A 107 1.80 -7.74 -3.44
C LEU A 107 2.74 -6.65 -2.91
N ALA A 108 3.92 -7.02 -2.42
CA ALA A 108 4.88 -6.09 -1.82
C ALA A 108 5.66 -5.33 -2.91
N ARG A 109 4.97 -4.42 -3.58
CA ARG A 109 5.51 -3.61 -4.67
C ARG A 109 5.13 -2.15 -4.50
N ALA A 110 5.97 -1.25 -4.99
CA ALA A 110 5.65 0.17 -5.09
C ALA A 110 5.46 0.57 -6.54
N GLY A 111 4.46 1.43 -6.82
CA GLY A 111 4.20 1.91 -8.17
C GLY A 111 3.68 0.85 -9.14
N ALA A 112 3.07 -0.23 -8.64
CA ALA A 112 2.45 -1.24 -9.48
C ALA A 112 1.04 -0.83 -9.92
N ALA A 113 0.45 -1.57 -10.85
CA ALA A 113 -0.97 -1.49 -11.18
C ALA A 113 -1.72 -2.67 -10.55
N LEU A 114 -2.94 -2.43 -10.09
CA LEU A 114 -3.82 -3.43 -9.52
C LEU A 114 -5.11 -3.49 -10.34
N LEU A 115 -5.50 -4.71 -10.76
CA LEU A 115 -6.66 -4.94 -11.59
C LEU A 115 -7.47 -6.10 -11.05
N GLY A 116 -8.79 -5.93 -11.01
CA GLY A 116 -9.72 -6.99 -10.63
C GLY A 116 -10.57 -7.44 -11.80
N LYS A 117 -10.80 -8.75 -11.92
CA LYS A 117 -11.75 -9.32 -12.87
C LYS A 117 -12.35 -10.60 -12.30
N GLY A 118 -13.66 -10.60 -12.06
CA GLY A 118 -14.33 -11.70 -11.36
C GLY A 118 -13.76 -11.84 -9.95
N GLN A 119 -13.27 -13.03 -9.61
CA GLN A 119 -12.59 -13.27 -8.34
C GLN A 119 -11.06 -13.25 -8.46
N GLN A 120 -10.55 -12.77 -9.59
CA GLN A 120 -9.13 -12.69 -9.85
C GLN A 120 -8.62 -11.28 -9.62
N LEU A 121 -7.48 -11.18 -8.98
CA LEU A 121 -6.76 -9.94 -8.75
C LEU A 121 -5.39 -10.06 -9.40
N PHE A 122 -5.02 -9.06 -10.20
CA PHE A 122 -3.74 -9.01 -10.89
C PHE A 122 -2.93 -7.83 -10.39
N ILE A 123 -1.68 -8.07 -10.03
CA ILE A 123 -0.72 -7.01 -9.76
C ILE A 123 0.34 -7.00 -10.86
N VAL A 124 0.59 -5.83 -11.45
CA VAL A 124 1.37 -5.68 -12.66
C VAL A 124 2.53 -4.73 -12.43
N GLY A 125 3.74 -5.19 -12.66
CA GLY A 125 4.94 -4.36 -12.63
C GLY A 125 5.26 -3.78 -11.27
N GLY A 126 5.77 -2.55 -11.26
CA GLY A 126 6.18 -1.84 -10.07
C GLY A 126 7.63 -2.12 -9.67
N GLU A 127 7.99 -1.64 -8.49
CA GLU A 127 9.31 -1.82 -7.90
C GLU A 127 9.27 -2.86 -6.79
N LEU A 128 10.26 -3.75 -6.77
CA LEU A 128 10.46 -4.71 -5.68
C LEU A 128 11.19 -4.06 -4.50
N LYS A 129 12.02 -3.09 -4.79
CA LYS A 129 12.72 -2.21 -3.86
C LYS A 129 13.06 -0.92 -4.60
N PRO A 130 13.46 0.15 -3.91
CA PRO A 130 13.79 1.40 -4.57
C PRO A 130 14.78 1.22 -5.73
N GLY A 131 14.39 1.68 -6.93
CA GLY A 131 15.21 1.62 -8.14
C GLY A 131 15.22 0.28 -8.87
N ILE A 132 14.59 -0.78 -8.36
CA ILE A 132 14.56 -2.10 -9.00
C ILE A 132 13.12 -2.44 -9.41
N ARG A 133 12.87 -2.31 -10.70
CA ARG A 133 11.56 -2.60 -11.30
C ARG A 133 11.44 -4.05 -11.75
N THR A 134 10.21 -4.52 -11.85
CA THR A 134 9.90 -5.85 -12.38
C THR A 134 8.85 -5.74 -13.48
N ALA A 135 8.93 -6.63 -14.47
CA ALA A 135 7.89 -6.82 -15.48
C ALA A 135 6.89 -7.92 -15.09
N GLU A 136 7.03 -8.49 -13.90
CA GLU A 136 6.21 -9.60 -13.43
C GLU A 136 4.75 -9.21 -13.28
N ILE A 137 3.86 -10.11 -13.70
CA ILE A 137 2.42 -10.05 -13.46
C ILE A 137 2.08 -11.22 -12.56
N SER A 138 1.52 -10.92 -11.39
CA SER A 138 1.08 -11.95 -10.44
C SER A 138 -0.44 -11.95 -10.34
N ARG A 139 -1.00 -13.13 -10.12
CA ARG A 139 -2.44 -13.33 -9.99
C ARG A 139 -2.76 -13.95 -8.65
N ILE A 140 -3.78 -13.41 -8.00
CA ILE A 140 -4.34 -13.95 -6.76
C ILE A 140 -5.83 -14.21 -6.97
N THR A 141 -6.30 -15.36 -6.53
CA THR A 141 -7.73 -15.68 -6.50
C THR A 141 -8.27 -15.33 -5.12
N ILE A 142 -9.27 -14.46 -5.09
CA ILE A 142 -9.95 -14.08 -3.85
C ILE A 142 -11.09 -15.07 -3.59
N LYS A 143 -11.10 -15.64 -2.41
CA LYS A 143 -12.11 -16.64 -2.03
C LYS A 143 -13.27 -16.02 -1.27
#